data_560410bd30694975b39057a9eb6b5bcb
#
_entry.id   560410bd30694975b39057a9eb6b5bcb
#
_cell.length_a   1.000
_cell.length_b   1.000
_cell.length_c   1.000
_cell.angle_alpha   90.00
_cell.angle_beta   90.00
_cell.angle_gamma   90.00
#
_symmetry.space_group_name_H-M   'P 1'
#
loop_
_entity.id
_entity.type
_entity.pdbx_description
1 polymer ?
#
loop_
_entity_poly.entity_id
_entity_poly.type
_entity_poly.pdbx_seq_one_letter_code
_entity_poly.pdbx_strand_id
1 'polypeptide(L)'
;IRLYHGSNTVIEHIDLSRSKRGKDFGQGFYLNANPDQAMEMAIRTARFMNEGQPTLSCFEFDETKADEMGLSIKVFPDYSEEWAEFVVMNRKNDSDIPAHSYDIVIGPIADDTVGVQIRRYIMGYLSVATLVEELKFKGDHAFQYFFGTPRAVEFLKRIEL
;
A
#
# COMPACT_ATOMS: atom_id res chain seq x y z
N ILE A 1 4.32 0.21 16.30
CA ILE A 1 3.08 -0.50 15.95
C ILE A 1 3.39 -1.80 15.22
N ARG A 2 2.43 -2.69 15.19
CA ARG A 2 2.53 -3.93 14.41
C ARG A 2 1.89 -3.74 13.05
N LEU A 3 2.59 -4.19 12.03
CA LEU A 3 2.13 -4.19 10.65
C LEU A 3 2.16 -5.62 10.11
N TYR A 4 1.20 -5.94 9.25
CA TYR A 4 1.01 -7.28 8.73
C TYR A 4 1.08 -7.29 7.22
N HIS A 5 1.75 -8.29 6.67
CA HIS A 5 1.80 -8.52 5.23
C HIS A 5 1.16 -9.88 4.94
N GLY A 6 0.15 -9.89 4.09
CA GLY A 6 -0.51 -11.11 3.64
C GLY A 6 0.08 -11.61 2.33
N SER A 7 0.49 -12.87 2.31
CA SER A 7 1.09 -13.49 1.14
C SER A 7 0.72 -14.98 1.08
N ASN A 8 1.22 -15.69 0.08
CA ASN A 8 1.11 -17.15 -0.04
C ASN A 8 2.27 -17.90 0.60
N THR A 9 3.21 -17.18 1.20
CA THR A 9 4.38 -17.74 1.87
C THR A 9 4.90 -16.81 2.95
N VAL A 10 5.69 -17.32 3.88
CA VAL A 10 6.36 -16.52 4.91
C VAL A 10 7.39 -15.60 4.24
N ILE A 11 7.39 -14.34 4.63
CA ILE A 11 8.38 -13.37 4.17
C ILE A 11 9.55 -13.36 5.17
N GLU A 12 10.64 -13.98 4.80
CA GLU A 12 11.87 -13.98 5.59
C GLU A 12 12.76 -12.79 5.24
N HIS A 13 12.81 -12.45 3.95
CA HIS A 13 13.55 -11.31 3.42
C HIS A 13 12.64 -10.49 2.50
N ILE A 14 12.63 -9.19 2.72
CA ILE A 14 11.84 -8.27 1.91
C ILE A 14 12.63 -7.93 0.65
N ASP A 15 12.06 -8.30 -0.51
CA ASP A 15 12.63 -8.03 -1.82
C ASP A 15 11.71 -7.07 -2.57
N LEU A 16 12.09 -5.80 -2.65
CA LEU A 16 11.31 -4.76 -3.29
C LEU A 16 11.12 -5.01 -4.80
N SER A 17 12.03 -5.72 -5.44
CA SER A 17 11.95 -6.03 -6.87
C SER A 17 10.82 -6.99 -7.22
N ARG A 18 10.30 -7.74 -6.25
CA ARG A 18 9.17 -8.66 -6.45
C ARG A 18 7.83 -7.97 -6.59
N SER A 19 7.73 -6.73 -6.13
CA SER A 19 6.51 -5.93 -6.25
C SER A 19 6.30 -5.52 -7.71
N LYS A 20 5.04 -5.47 -8.12
CA LYS A 20 4.68 -5.04 -9.47
C LYS A 20 4.70 -3.51 -9.57
N ARG A 21 4.95 -3.01 -10.76
CA ARG A 21 4.72 -1.61 -11.10
C ARG A 21 3.21 -1.31 -11.17
N GLY A 22 2.86 -0.05 -11.13
CA GLY A 22 1.48 0.36 -11.31
C GLY A 22 0.58 0.14 -10.10
N LYS A 23 1.16 -0.07 -8.92
CA LYS A 23 0.41 -0.10 -7.66
C LYS A 23 0.16 1.30 -7.13
N ASP A 24 -0.76 1.42 -6.18
CA ASP A 24 -1.29 2.69 -5.67
C ASP A 24 -0.21 3.67 -5.19
N PHE A 25 0.82 3.18 -4.50
CA PHE A 25 1.93 4.00 -4.01
C PHE A 25 3.26 3.67 -4.68
N GLY A 26 3.21 2.88 -5.75
CA GLY A 26 4.39 2.48 -6.52
C GLY A 26 4.87 1.07 -6.20
N GLN A 27 6.03 0.72 -6.73
CA GLN A 27 6.68 -0.55 -6.50
C GLN A 27 7.35 -0.55 -5.13
N GLY A 28 6.92 -1.45 -4.24
CA GLY A 28 7.46 -1.53 -2.89
C GLY A 28 6.78 -2.62 -2.07
N PHE A 29 7.01 -2.59 -0.77
CA PHE A 29 6.47 -3.55 0.18
C PHE A 29 5.29 -2.92 0.92
N TYR A 30 4.14 -3.59 0.87
CA TYR A 30 2.87 -3.09 1.42
C TYR A 30 2.45 -3.88 2.65
N LEU A 31 2.05 -3.17 3.70
CA LEU A 31 1.58 -3.76 4.94
C LEU A 31 0.28 -3.08 5.38
N ASN A 32 -0.42 -3.76 6.28
CA ASN A 32 -1.66 -3.28 6.86
C ASN A 32 -1.58 -3.36 8.38
N ALA A 33 -2.14 -2.38 9.09
CA ALA A 33 -2.23 -2.43 10.54
C ALA A 33 -3.32 -3.38 11.05
N ASN A 34 -4.25 -3.77 10.18
CA ASN A 34 -5.34 -4.70 10.50
C ASN A 34 -4.98 -6.12 10.02
N PRO A 35 -4.79 -7.09 10.93
CA PRO A 35 -4.41 -8.44 10.54
C PRO A 35 -5.49 -9.16 9.74
N ASP A 36 -6.78 -8.87 9.95
CA ASP A 36 -7.86 -9.50 9.20
C ASP A 36 -7.84 -9.09 7.73
N GLN A 37 -7.58 -7.83 7.45
CA GLN A 37 -7.44 -7.34 6.07
C GLN A 37 -6.20 -7.89 5.40
N ALA A 38 -5.10 -8.02 6.13
CA ALA A 38 -3.89 -8.65 5.63
C ALA A 38 -4.14 -10.13 5.32
N MET A 39 -4.92 -10.83 6.14
CA MET A 39 -5.30 -12.23 5.89
C MET A 39 -6.19 -12.36 4.65
N GLU A 40 -7.11 -11.45 4.43
CA GLU A 40 -7.92 -11.43 3.20
C GLU A 40 -7.02 -11.30 1.95
N MET A 41 -6.01 -10.46 2.02
CA MET A 41 -5.02 -10.33 0.94
C MET A 41 -4.21 -11.63 0.77
N ALA A 42 -3.84 -12.28 1.86
CA ALA A 42 -3.11 -13.56 1.83
C ALA A 42 -3.95 -14.64 1.13
N ILE A 43 -5.24 -14.73 1.45
CA ILE A 43 -6.17 -15.68 0.83
C ILE A 43 -6.28 -15.41 -0.67
N ARG A 44 -6.45 -14.16 -1.07
CA ARG A 44 -6.51 -13.79 -2.49
C ARG A 44 -5.23 -14.12 -3.24
N THR A 45 -4.08 -13.83 -2.64
CA THR A 45 -2.78 -14.09 -3.25
C THR A 45 -2.54 -15.59 -3.45
N ALA A 46 -2.81 -16.39 -2.43
CA ALA A 46 -2.65 -17.85 -2.52
C ALA A 46 -3.58 -18.45 -3.60
N ARG A 47 -4.82 -17.96 -3.68
CA ARG A 47 -5.79 -18.39 -4.70
C ARG A 47 -5.36 -17.98 -6.10
N PHE A 48 -4.95 -16.72 -6.27
CA PHE A 48 -4.51 -16.20 -7.56
C PHE A 48 -3.26 -16.92 -8.08
N MET A 49 -2.28 -17.11 -7.20
CA MET A 49 -1.03 -17.80 -7.55
C MET A 49 -1.22 -19.32 -7.66
N ASN A 50 -2.30 -19.87 -7.12
CA ASN A 50 -2.56 -21.31 -7.02
C ASN A 50 -1.36 -22.06 -6.45
N GLU A 51 -0.71 -21.48 -5.46
CA GLU A 51 0.51 -21.97 -4.83
C GLU A 51 0.62 -21.46 -3.40
N GLY A 52 1.17 -22.29 -2.49
CA GLY A 52 1.38 -21.93 -1.11
C GLY A 52 0.10 -21.94 -0.28
N GLN A 53 0.18 -21.30 0.87
CA GLN A 53 -0.92 -21.18 1.83
C GLN A 53 -1.09 -19.70 2.24
N PRO A 54 -2.33 -19.25 2.53
CA PRO A 54 -2.52 -17.91 3.09
C PRO A 54 -1.67 -17.73 4.33
N THR A 55 -0.78 -16.76 4.32
CA THR A 55 0.23 -16.58 5.37
C THR A 55 0.35 -15.11 5.76
N LEU A 56 0.38 -14.84 7.07
CA LEU A 56 0.70 -13.52 7.60
C LEU A 56 2.16 -13.48 8.03
N SER A 57 2.83 -12.40 7.65
CA SER A 57 4.13 -12.01 8.19
C SER A 57 3.93 -10.73 8.99
N CYS A 58 4.46 -10.67 10.20
CA CYS A 58 4.26 -9.55 11.12
C CYS A 58 5.57 -8.81 11.34
N PHE A 59 5.48 -7.47 11.37
CA PHE A 59 6.63 -6.60 11.56
C PHE A 59 6.29 -5.52 12.59
N GLU A 60 7.28 -5.16 13.37
CA GLU A 60 7.20 -4.00 14.26
C GLU A 60 7.80 -2.79 13.54
N PHE A 61 7.11 -1.65 13.63
CA PHE A 61 7.51 -0.40 12.99
C PHE A 61 7.34 0.78 13.95
N ASP A 62 8.36 1.61 14.04
CA ASP A 62 8.37 2.86 14.81
C ASP A 62 8.48 4.06 13.84
N GLU A 63 7.33 4.67 13.55
CA GLU A 63 7.26 5.82 12.63
C GLU A 63 8.05 7.02 13.15
N THR A 64 7.97 7.28 14.46
CA THR A 64 8.70 8.40 15.08
C THR A 64 10.19 8.26 14.88
N LYS A 65 10.72 7.06 15.11
CA LYS A 65 12.14 6.78 14.91
C LYS A 65 12.54 6.93 13.45
N ALA A 66 11.72 6.46 12.52
CA ALA A 66 11.97 6.59 11.09
C ALA A 66 12.03 8.07 10.67
N ASP A 67 11.11 8.87 11.17
CA ASP A 67 11.08 10.32 10.92
C ASP A 67 12.32 11.01 11.49
N GLU A 68 12.66 10.72 12.74
CA GLU A 68 13.86 11.26 13.40
C GLU A 68 15.15 10.91 12.68
N MET A 69 15.21 9.74 12.06
CA MET A 69 16.38 9.28 11.29
C MET A 69 16.41 9.82 9.86
N GLY A 70 15.48 10.70 9.50
CA GLY A 70 15.50 11.43 8.24
C GLY A 70 14.86 10.71 7.05
N LEU A 71 14.05 9.68 7.28
CA LEU A 71 13.28 9.08 6.19
C LEU A 71 12.19 10.03 5.71
N SER A 72 11.95 10.04 4.41
CA SER A 72 10.86 10.82 3.83
C SER A 72 9.55 10.03 3.94
N ILE A 73 8.62 10.55 4.73
CA ILE A 73 7.34 9.91 5.01
C ILE A 73 6.21 10.79 4.50
N LYS A 74 5.40 10.27 3.60
CA LYS A 74 4.18 10.94 3.11
C LYS A 74 2.96 10.30 3.74
N VAL A 75 2.15 11.11 4.43
CA VAL A 75 0.92 10.64 5.06
C VAL A 75 -0.29 11.29 4.39
N PHE A 76 -1.22 10.45 3.96
CA PHE A 76 -2.55 10.86 3.53
C PHE A 76 -3.54 10.49 4.63
N PRO A 77 -4.05 11.46 5.41
CA PRO A 77 -4.92 11.14 6.56
C PRO A 77 -6.30 10.63 6.14
N ASP A 78 -6.72 10.92 4.92
CA ASP A 78 -8.00 10.49 4.35
C ASP A 78 -7.94 10.57 2.83
N TYR A 79 -8.99 10.12 2.16
CA TYR A 79 -9.17 10.35 0.74
C TYR A 79 -9.19 11.85 0.46
N SER A 80 -8.47 12.26 -0.57
CA SER A 80 -8.35 13.66 -0.98
C SER A 80 -8.02 13.71 -2.48
N GLU A 81 -8.11 14.90 -3.06
CA GLU A 81 -7.66 15.09 -4.45
C GLU A 81 -6.17 14.78 -4.59
N GLU A 82 -5.37 15.20 -3.60
CA GLU A 82 -3.94 14.88 -3.56
C GLU A 82 -3.69 13.37 -3.56
N TRP A 83 -4.43 12.63 -2.72
CA TRP A 83 -4.34 11.17 -2.67
C TRP A 83 -4.72 10.55 -4.03
N ALA A 84 -5.83 11.00 -4.62
CA ALA A 84 -6.32 10.46 -5.90
C ALA A 84 -5.30 10.69 -7.03
N GLU A 85 -4.75 11.89 -7.13
CA GLU A 85 -3.73 12.22 -8.12
C GLU A 85 -2.45 11.43 -7.92
N PHE A 86 -2.04 11.24 -6.67
CA PHE A 86 -0.87 10.44 -6.32
C PHE A 86 -1.06 8.97 -6.73
N VAL A 87 -2.20 8.38 -6.42
CA VAL A 87 -2.52 7.00 -6.81
C VAL A 87 -2.55 6.86 -8.33
N VAL A 88 -3.20 7.77 -9.04
CA VAL A 88 -3.26 7.74 -10.50
C VAL A 88 -1.87 7.83 -11.12
N MET A 89 -1.05 8.74 -10.63
CA MET A 89 0.34 8.91 -11.10
C MET A 89 1.13 7.59 -10.97
N ASN A 90 1.01 6.92 -9.83
CA ASN A 90 1.69 5.64 -9.61
C ASN A 90 1.12 4.51 -10.48
N ARG A 91 -0.21 4.43 -10.61
CA ARG A 91 -0.86 3.39 -11.43
C ARG A 91 -0.52 3.49 -12.91
N LYS A 92 -0.30 4.70 -13.41
CA LYS A 92 0.09 4.95 -14.81
C LYS A 92 1.58 4.74 -15.07
N ASN A 93 2.38 4.64 -14.01
CA ASN A 93 3.82 4.50 -14.17
C ASN A 93 4.20 3.06 -14.52
N ASP A 94 4.61 2.84 -15.77
CA ASP A 94 5.09 1.55 -16.27
C ASP A 94 6.62 1.52 -16.48
N SER A 95 7.32 2.57 -16.03
CA SER A 95 8.78 2.66 -16.14
C SER A 95 9.48 2.09 -14.90
N ASP A 96 10.81 1.88 -15.03
CA ASP A 96 11.66 1.45 -13.91
C ASP A 96 11.95 2.58 -12.92
N ILE A 97 11.67 3.84 -13.34
CA ILE A 97 11.91 5.01 -12.50
C ILE A 97 10.66 5.25 -11.64
N PRO A 98 10.78 5.26 -10.30
CA PRO A 98 9.64 5.55 -9.43
C PRO A 98 9.03 6.93 -9.73
N ALA A 99 7.70 7.03 -9.62
CA ALA A 99 6.99 8.29 -9.83
C ALA A 99 7.17 9.27 -8.67
N HIS A 100 7.63 8.79 -7.52
CA HIS A 100 7.96 9.61 -6.34
C HIS A 100 9.20 9.03 -5.64
N SER A 101 9.78 9.81 -4.74
CA SER A 101 10.99 9.45 -4.01
C SER A 101 10.77 9.24 -2.50
N TYR A 102 9.53 9.17 -2.04
CA TYR A 102 9.25 8.92 -0.62
C TYR A 102 9.74 7.54 -0.20
N ASP A 103 10.36 7.47 0.97
CA ASP A 103 10.76 6.19 1.57
C ASP A 103 9.54 5.40 2.04
N ILE A 104 8.58 6.08 2.66
CA ILE A 104 7.37 5.49 3.24
C ILE A 104 6.17 6.33 2.82
N VAL A 105 5.07 5.66 2.48
CA VAL A 105 3.78 6.31 2.22
C VAL A 105 2.71 5.61 3.06
N ILE A 106 1.91 6.39 3.76
CA ILE A 106 0.83 5.89 4.61
C ILE A 106 -0.47 6.54 4.14
N GLY A 107 -1.48 5.75 3.85
CA GLY A 107 -2.75 6.29 3.39
C GLY A 107 -3.84 5.25 3.18
N PRO A 108 -5.05 5.71 2.82
CA PRO A 108 -6.18 4.82 2.61
C PRO A 108 -5.95 3.83 1.48
N ILE A 109 -6.51 2.64 1.63
CA ILE A 109 -6.47 1.57 0.63
C ILE A 109 -7.50 1.87 -0.47
N ALA A 110 -7.11 1.63 -1.73
CA ALA A 110 -8.03 1.55 -2.85
C ALA A 110 -8.49 0.10 -3.01
N ASP A 111 -9.56 -0.29 -2.32
CA ASP A 111 -10.17 -1.61 -2.48
C ASP A 111 -10.84 -1.76 -3.86
N ASP A 112 -11.47 -2.91 -4.14
CA ASP A 112 -12.06 -3.19 -5.45
C ASP A 112 -13.11 -2.14 -5.85
N THR A 113 -13.91 -1.65 -4.92
CA THR A 113 -14.93 -0.64 -5.19
C THR A 113 -14.28 0.71 -5.48
N VAL A 114 -13.28 1.09 -4.70
CA VAL A 114 -12.48 2.30 -4.92
C VAL A 114 -11.73 2.21 -6.25
N GLY A 115 -11.18 1.04 -6.56
CA GLY A 115 -10.48 0.77 -7.81
C GLY A 115 -11.34 1.04 -9.05
N VAL A 116 -12.63 0.67 -9.01
CA VAL A 116 -13.58 0.96 -10.10
C VAL A 116 -13.73 2.48 -10.28
N GLN A 117 -13.90 3.23 -9.21
CA GLN A 117 -14.06 4.68 -9.27
C GLN A 117 -12.78 5.37 -9.77
N ILE A 118 -11.63 4.90 -9.37
CA ILE A 118 -10.34 5.42 -9.86
C ILE A 118 -10.21 5.18 -11.36
N ARG A 119 -10.58 4.00 -11.87
CA ARG A 119 -10.57 3.72 -13.32
C ARG A 119 -11.51 4.65 -14.07
N ARG A 120 -12.71 4.91 -13.55
CA ARG A 120 -13.65 5.86 -14.15
C ARG A 120 -13.07 7.27 -14.21
N TYR A 121 -12.37 7.69 -13.17
CA TYR A 121 -11.66 8.96 -13.16
C TYR A 121 -10.55 9.01 -14.23
N ILE A 122 -9.73 7.96 -14.32
CA ILE A 122 -8.65 7.87 -15.32
C ILE A 122 -9.21 7.94 -16.74
N MET A 123 -10.37 7.33 -16.97
CA MET A 123 -11.04 7.32 -18.29
C MET A 123 -11.81 8.61 -18.59
N GLY A 124 -11.84 9.56 -17.66
CA GLY A 124 -12.50 10.85 -17.86
C GLY A 124 -13.99 10.88 -17.54
N TYR A 125 -14.56 9.82 -16.97
CA TYR A 125 -15.99 9.76 -16.62
C TYR A 125 -16.34 10.45 -15.31
N LEU A 126 -15.36 10.71 -14.46
CA LEU A 126 -15.53 11.40 -13.18
C LEU A 126 -14.51 12.52 -13.04
N SER A 127 -14.94 13.65 -12.44
CA SER A 127 -13.98 14.66 -11.97
C SER A 127 -13.30 14.16 -10.69
N VAL A 128 -12.12 14.71 -10.38
CA VAL A 128 -11.42 14.37 -9.14
C VAL A 128 -12.26 14.76 -7.91
N ALA A 129 -12.99 15.86 -7.96
CA ALA A 129 -13.86 16.28 -6.87
C ALA A 129 -14.99 15.28 -6.62
N THR A 130 -15.64 14.79 -7.67
CA THR A 130 -16.70 13.77 -7.58
C THR A 130 -16.13 12.45 -7.06
N LEU A 131 -14.97 12.05 -7.54
CA LEU A 131 -14.28 10.85 -7.05
C LEU A 131 -14.08 10.90 -5.54
N VAL A 132 -13.50 11.99 -5.04
CA VAL A 132 -13.22 12.16 -3.60
C VAL A 132 -14.51 12.13 -2.78
N GLU A 133 -15.56 12.81 -3.27
CA GLU A 133 -16.87 12.85 -2.60
C GLU A 133 -17.46 11.45 -2.47
N GLU A 134 -17.45 10.65 -3.54
CA GLU A 134 -17.94 9.28 -3.52
C GLU A 134 -17.12 8.38 -2.59
N LEU A 135 -15.81 8.54 -2.54
CA LEU A 135 -14.94 7.76 -1.67
C LEU A 135 -15.20 8.04 -0.20
N LYS A 136 -15.41 9.30 0.17
CA LYS A 136 -15.70 9.69 1.56
C LYS A 136 -17.03 9.15 2.08
N PHE A 137 -17.95 8.85 1.19
CA PHE A 137 -19.25 8.28 1.55
C PHE A 137 -19.18 6.84 2.07
N LYS A 138 -18.08 6.14 1.88
CA LYS A 138 -17.98 4.70 2.20
C LYS A 138 -17.65 4.38 3.65
N GLY A 139 -17.47 5.36 4.52
CA GLY A 139 -17.25 5.14 5.95
C GLY A 139 -15.81 4.77 6.31
N ASP A 140 -15.63 3.79 7.20
CA ASP A 140 -14.32 3.43 7.71
C ASP A 140 -13.34 2.99 6.62
N HIS A 141 -12.18 3.64 6.61
CA HIS A 141 -11.15 3.38 5.60
C HIS A 141 -10.01 2.59 6.23
N ALA A 142 -9.61 1.51 5.56
CA ALA A 142 -8.40 0.81 5.90
C ALA A 142 -7.19 1.59 5.37
N PHE A 143 -6.09 1.55 6.13
CA PHE A 143 -4.84 2.19 5.75
C PHE A 143 -3.80 1.16 5.36
N GLN A 144 -3.00 1.49 4.36
CA GLN A 144 -1.83 0.72 3.97
C GLN A 144 -0.56 1.51 4.24
N TYR A 145 0.50 0.77 4.52
CA TYR A 145 1.83 1.29 4.76
C TYR A 145 2.74 0.77 3.65
N PHE A 146 3.29 1.68 2.87
CA PHE A 146 4.17 1.37 1.76
C PHE A 146 5.61 1.70 2.13
N PHE A 147 6.52 0.74 1.89
CA PHE A 147 7.94 0.89 2.09
C PHE A 147 8.63 0.72 0.73
N GLY A 148 9.17 1.81 0.19
CA GLY A 148 9.62 1.88 -1.20
C GLY A 148 11.12 1.86 -1.40
N THR A 149 11.92 1.91 -0.33
CA THR A 149 13.38 1.97 -0.41
C THR A 149 14.05 0.96 0.51
N PRO A 150 15.28 0.53 0.21
CA PRO A 150 16.03 -0.37 1.11
C PRO A 150 16.19 0.19 2.52
N ARG A 151 16.43 1.51 2.65
CA ARG A 151 16.57 2.12 3.99
C ARG A 151 15.24 2.14 4.75
N ALA A 152 14.10 2.26 4.07
CA ALA A 152 12.79 2.16 4.72
C ALA A 152 12.54 0.77 5.27
N VAL A 153 12.86 -0.26 4.49
CA VAL A 153 12.70 -1.66 4.88
C VAL A 153 13.50 -2.02 6.14
N GLU A 154 14.65 -1.39 6.36
CA GLU A 154 15.46 -1.61 7.56
C GLU A 154 14.75 -1.24 8.86
N PHE A 155 13.71 -0.40 8.79
CA PHE A 155 12.89 -0.02 9.95
C PHE A 155 11.80 -1.05 10.28
N LEU A 156 11.65 -2.09 9.47
CA LEU A 156 10.73 -3.19 9.71
C LEU A 156 11.45 -4.32 10.44
N LYS A 157 11.05 -4.56 11.69
CA LYS A 157 11.60 -5.65 12.48
C LYS A 157 10.60 -6.80 12.48
N ARG A 158 10.99 -7.92 11.87
CA ARG A 158 10.14 -9.10 11.83
C ARG A 158 9.94 -9.65 13.24
N ILE A 159 8.70 -10.02 13.54
CA ILE A 159 8.35 -10.68 14.80
C ILE A 159 7.56 -11.96 14.51
N GLU A 160 7.72 -12.96 15.37
CA GLU A 160 6.94 -14.18 15.29
C GLU A 160 5.51 -13.94 15.78
N LEU A 161 4.55 -14.55 15.11
CA LEU A 161 3.13 -14.51 15.51
C LEU A 161 2.82 -15.60 16.52
#